data_45d4d96128a99d75aa8b6902605ee4f1
#
_entry.id   45d4d96128a99d75aa8b6902605ee4f1
#
_cell.length_a   1.000
_cell.length_b   1.000
_cell.length_c   1.000
_cell.angle_alpha   90.00
_cell.angle_beta   90.00
_cell.angle_gamma   90.00
#
_symmetry.space_group_name_H-M   'P 1'
#
loop_
_entity.id
_entity.type
_entity.pdbx_description
1 polymer ?
#
loop_
_entity_poly.entity_id
_entity_poly.type
_entity_poly.pdbx_seq_one_letter_code
_entity_poly.pdbx_strand_id
1 'polypeptide(L)'
;WVPLRFLLPAAELPVLQLSLPVQMGPRELYALGQALAGLREQGVLILATGSMTHNLREFMSGRPEQDAPAAPYVQEFARWVEARLLAQDSEQLFDYRRQAPHAVRAHPTDEHYLPLYFALGAAGWGQPGAAEPEYFNREVMYSYLAMDAIAFH
;
A
#
# COMPACT_ATOMS: atom_id res chain seq x y z
N TRP A 1 12.08 -8.01 1.62
CA TRP A 1 13.45 -7.98 1.06
C TRP A 1 13.46 -8.14 -0.48
N VAL A 2 12.43 -8.80 -1.07
CA VAL A 2 12.41 -9.03 -2.53
C VAL A 2 12.49 -7.74 -3.34
N PRO A 3 11.65 -6.70 -3.10
CA PRO A 3 11.79 -5.43 -3.82
C PRO A 3 13.17 -4.79 -3.65
N LEU A 4 13.77 -4.90 -2.46
CA LEU A 4 15.08 -4.29 -2.18
C LEU A 4 16.20 -4.89 -3.03
N ARG A 5 16.14 -6.19 -3.38
CA ARG A 5 17.14 -6.81 -4.27
C ARG A 5 17.17 -6.20 -5.66
N PHE A 6 16.03 -5.69 -6.13
CA PHE A 6 15.93 -5.03 -7.44
C PHE A 6 16.27 -3.54 -7.35
N LEU A 7 15.88 -2.88 -6.26
CA LEU A 7 16.18 -1.47 -6.04
C LEU A 7 17.67 -1.25 -5.67
N LEU A 8 18.25 -2.14 -4.90
CA LEU A 8 19.60 -2.04 -4.33
C LEU A 8 20.37 -3.34 -4.58
N PRO A 9 20.66 -3.68 -5.83
CA PRO A 9 21.29 -4.97 -6.16
C PRO A 9 22.69 -5.13 -5.57
N ALA A 10 23.41 -4.03 -5.36
CA ALA A 10 24.75 -4.04 -4.76
C ALA A 10 24.74 -4.11 -3.22
N ALA A 11 23.55 -3.96 -2.59
CA ALA A 11 23.38 -3.99 -1.15
C ALA A 11 24.32 -3.05 -0.36
N GLU A 12 24.61 -1.87 -0.92
CA GLU A 12 25.59 -0.93 -0.36
C GLU A 12 24.99 -0.02 0.73
N LEU A 13 23.65 0.02 0.85
CA LEU A 13 22.97 0.84 1.85
C LEU A 13 22.55 0.01 3.06
N PRO A 14 22.68 0.56 4.28
CA PRO A 14 22.10 -0.05 5.46
C PRO A 14 20.57 -0.20 5.33
N VAL A 15 20.05 -1.35 5.70
CA VAL A 15 18.60 -1.62 5.68
C VAL A 15 18.15 -1.98 7.09
N LEU A 16 17.13 -1.28 7.58
CA LEU A 16 16.46 -1.57 8.83
C LEU A 16 15.05 -2.06 8.54
N GLN A 17 14.63 -3.12 9.21
CA GLN A 17 13.27 -3.61 9.11
C GLN A 17 12.46 -3.11 10.32
N LEU A 18 11.33 -2.47 10.05
CA LEU A 18 10.31 -2.12 11.04
C LEU A 18 9.13 -3.07 10.90
N SER A 19 8.85 -3.85 11.96
CA SER A 19 7.65 -4.68 12.02
C SER A 19 6.44 -3.83 12.40
N LEU A 20 5.34 -3.99 11.67
CA LEU A 20 4.09 -3.32 12.03
C LEU A 20 3.41 -4.11 13.17
N PRO A 21 3.02 -3.43 14.27
CA PRO A 21 2.30 -4.08 15.36
C PRO A 21 0.94 -4.61 14.92
N VAL A 22 0.65 -5.87 15.23
CA VAL A 22 -0.56 -6.58 14.75
C VAL A 22 -1.87 -5.92 15.21
N GLN A 23 -1.84 -5.22 16.35
CA GLN A 23 -3.02 -4.56 16.92
C GLN A 23 -3.26 -3.14 16.38
N MET A 24 -2.35 -2.61 15.56
CA MET A 24 -2.51 -1.26 14.99
C MET A 24 -3.36 -1.31 13.72
N GLY A 25 -4.38 -0.46 13.68
CA GLY A 25 -5.18 -0.21 12.50
C GLY A 25 -4.63 0.96 11.66
N PRO A 26 -5.39 1.37 10.62
CA PRO A 26 -4.99 2.42 9.70
C PRO A 26 -4.53 3.72 10.37
N ARG A 27 -5.29 4.23 11.35
CA ARG A 27 -4.98 5.51 12.01
C ARG A 27 -3.71 5.45 12.86
N GLU A 28 -3.52 4.36 13.60
CA GLU A 28 -2.34 4.17 14.43
C GLU A 28 -1.08 4.00 13.57
N LEU A 29 -1.18 3.29 12.45
CA LEU A 29 -0.06 3.12 11.52
C LEU A 29 0.27 4.43 10.79
N TYR A 30 -0.73 5.22 10.45
CA TYR A 30 -0.52 6.56 9.91
C TYR A 30 0.21 7.45 10.93
N ALA A 31 -0.23 7.46 12.19
CA ALA A 31 0.44 8.22 13.26
C ALA A 31 1.88 7.74 13.51
N LEU A 32 2.12 6.43 13.43
CA LEU A 32 3.47 5.87 13.51
C LEU A 32 4.35 6.36 12.35
N GLY A 33 3.81 6.38 11.14
CA GLY A 33 4.49 6.95 9.98
C GLY A 33 4.85 8.42 10.18
N GLN A 34 3.90 9.23 10.66
CA GLN A 34 4.14 10.65 10.96
C GLN A 34 5.29 10.84 11.97
N ALA A 35 5.35 9.99 13.02
CA ALA A 35 6.42 10.06 14.00
C ALA A 35 7.82 9.82 13.42
N LEU A 36 7.90 9.13 12.28
CA LEU A 36 9.16 8.82 11.59
C LEU A 36 9.41 9.69 10.34
N ALA A 37 8.50 10.62 10.02
CA ALA A 37 8.60 11.46 8.81
C ALA A 37 9.92 12.25 8.74
N GLY A 38 10.43 12.75 9.86
CA GLY A 38 11.69 13.48 9.93
C GLY A 38 12.95 12.70 9.51
N LEU A 39 12.87 11.37 9.40
CA LEU A 39 13.97 10.56 8.88
C LEU A 39 14.22 10.83 7.39
N ARG A 40 13.20 11.21 6.63
CA ARG A 40 13.32 11.54 5.20
C ARG A 40 14.27 12.72 4.98
N GLU A 41 14.24 13.74 5.85
CA GLU A 41 15.15 14.89 5.80
C GLU A 41 16.59 14.51 6.10
N GLN A 42 16.81 13.35 6.71
CA GLN A 42 18.12 12.77 6.99
C GLN A 42 18.60 11.81 5.89
N GLY A 43 17.93 11.77 4.74
CA GLY A 43 18.28 10.91 3.61
C GLY A 43 17.86 9.46 3.76
N VAL A 44 16.91 9.15 4.66
CA VAL A 44 16.37 7.79 4.82
C VAL A 44 15.21 7.58 3.86
N LEU A 45 15.33 6.59 2.97
CA LEU A 45 14.23 6.10 2.17
C LEU A 45 13.31 5.22 3.04
N ILE A 46 12.05 5.60 3.14
CA ILE A 46 11.02 4.78 3.80
C ILE A 46 10.31 3.97 2.72
N LEU A 47 10.46 2.64 2.80
CA LEU A 47 9.84 1.70 1.86
C LEU A 47 8.81 0.83 2.60
N ALA A 48 7.53 1.06 2.32
CA ALA A 48 6.45 0.21 2.79
C ALA A 48 6.11 -0.84 1.72
N THR A 49 6.12 -2.11 2.08
CA THR A 49 5.84 -3.20 1.15
C THR A 49 4.58 -3.93 1.55
N GLY A 50 3.73 -4.20 0.56
CA GLY A 50 2.46 -4.88 0.75
C GLY A 50 1.85 -5.22 -0.61
N SER A 51 0.54 -5.17 -0.70
CA SER A 51 -0.19 -5.35 -1.95
C SER A 51 -1.49 -4.56 -1.91
N MET A 52 -1.88 -3.95 -3.02
CA MET A 52 -3.15 -3.21 -3.13
C MET A 52 -4.36 -4.15 -3.00
N THR A 53 -4.25 -5.40 -3.47
CA THR A 53 -5.22 -6.47 -3.22
C THR A 53 -4.50 -7.79 -2.97
N HIS A 54 -4.97 -8.59 -1.99
CA HIS A 54 -4.28 -9.81 -1.58
C HIS A 54 -5.25 -10.91 -1.13
N ASN A 55 -6.02 -11.47 -2.07
CA ASN A 55 -6.89 -12.61 -1.81
C ASN A 55 -6.25 -13.92 -2.27
N LEU A 56 -5.36 -14.46 -1.46
CA LEU A 56 -4.67 -15.71 -1.77
C LEU A 56 -5.62 -16.91 -1.88
N ARG A 57 -6.76 -16.90 -1.22
CA ARG A 57 -7.73 -18.00 -1.33
C ARG A 57 -8.28 -18.09 -2.75
N GLU A 58 -8.67 -16.97 -3.36
CA GLU A 58 -9.14 -16.95 -4.75
C GLU A 58 -8.01 -17.29 -5.72
N PHE A 59 -6.81 -16.74 -5.50
CA PHE A 59 -5.63 -17.07 -6.28
C PHE A 59 -5.34 -18.59 -6.26
N MET A 60 -5.27 -19.20 -5.08
CA MET A 60 -4.97 -20.62 -4.94
C MET A 60 -6.05 -21.55 -5.49
N SER A 61 -7.31 -21.15 -5.40
CA SER A 61 -8.43 -21.94 -5.94
C SER A 61 -8.60 -21.79 -7.45
N GLY A 62 -8.46 -20.57 -7.97
CA GLY A 62 -8.64 -20.24 -9.37
C GLY A 62 -7.43 -20.57 -10.25
N ARG A 63 -6.21 -20.48 -9.68
CA ARG A 63 -4.93 -20.66 -10.38
C ARG A 63 -4.88 -19.99 -11.75
N PRO A 64 -5.25 -18.71 -11.85
CA PRO A 64 -5.22 -18.01 -13.14
C PRO A 64 -3.79 -17.89 -13.66
N GLU A 65 -3.66 -17.72 -14.97
CA GLU A 65 -2.39 -17.37 -15.59
C GLU A 65 -1.91 -15.99 -15.10
N GLN A 66 -0.62 -15.73 -15.18
CA GLN A 66 -0.03 -14.50 -14.66
C GLN A 66 -0.65 -13.24 -15.27
N ASP A 67 -0.91 -13.27 -16.56
CA ASP A 67 -1.46 -12.19 -17.36
C ASP A 67 -2.99 -12.25 -17.54
N ALA A 68 -3.66 -13.12 -16.79
CA ALA A 68 -5.11 -13.24 -16.85
C ALA A 68 -5.80 -11.91 -16.48
N PRO A 69 -6.92 -11.56 -17.15
CA PRO A 69 -7.62 -10.31 -16.90
C PRO A 69 -7.95 -10.10 -15.43
N ALA A 70 -7.77 -8.87 -14.97
CA ALA A 70 -8.08 -8.50 -13.59
C ALA A 70 -9.55 -8.73 -13.26
N ALA A 71 -9.83 -9.35 -12.12
CA ALA A 71 -11.19 -9.51 -11.62
C ALA A 71 -11.81 -8.13 -11.34
N PRO A 72 -13.10 -7.91 -11.67
CA PRO A 72 -13.73 -6.59 -11.57
C PRO A 72 -13.57 -5.95 -10.18
N TYR A 73 -13.74 -6.72 -9.11
CA TYR A 73 -13.63 -6.21 -7.74
C TYR A 73 -12.23 -5.68 -7.39
N VAL A 74 -11.17 -6.24 -8.00
CA VAL A 74 -9.78 -5.80 -7.82
C VAL A 74 -9.63 -4.38 -8.37
N GLN A 75 -10.12 -4.15 -9.60
CA GLN A 75 -10.08 -2.84 -10.22
C GLN A 75 -10.96 -1.82 -9.50
N GLU A 76 -12.13 -2.24 -9.00
CA GLU A 76 -13.04 -1.36 -8.28
C GLU A 76 -12.44 -0.90 -6.95
N PHE A 77 -11.82 -1.83 -6.21
CA PHE A 77 -11.14 -1.50 -4.97
C PHE A 77 -9.94 -0.57 -5.21
N ALA A 78 -9.05 -0.91 -6.16
CA ALA A 78 -7.88 -0.10 -6.46
C ALA A 78 -8.24 1.33 -6.91
N ARG A 79 -9.25 1.48 -7.79
CA ARG A 79 -9.75 2.80 -8.22
C ARG A 79 -10.36 3.60 -7.07
N TRP A 80 -11.06 2.94 -6.15
CA TRP A 80 -11.59 3.61 -4.97
C TRP A 80 -10.46 4.17 -4.09
N VAL A 81 -9.42 3.36 -3.84
CA VAL A 81 -8.25 3.79 -3.06
C VAL A 81 -7.58 4.98 -3.73
N GLU A 82 -7.30 4.89 -5.03
CA GLU A 82 -6.71 5.99 -5.79
C GLU A 82 -7.54 7.27 -5.67
N ALA A 83 -8.85 7.18 -5.84
CA ALA A 83 -9.74 8.34 -5.73
C ALA A 83 -9.69 8.97 -4.33
N ARG A 84 -9.55 8.16 -3.26
CA ARG A 84 -9.40 8.69 -1.89
C ARG A 84 -8.03 9.32 -1.66
N LEU A 85 -6.98 8.73 -2.21
CA LEU A 85 -5.63 9.28 -2.13
C LEU A 85 -5.54 10.64 -2.82
N LEU A 86 -6.07 10.77 -4.03
CA LEU A 86 -6.10 12.03 -4.80
C LEU A 86 -6.98 13.10 -4.14
N ALA A 87 -8.11 12.70 -3.56
CA ALA A 87 -9.00 13.61 -2.83
C ALA A 87 -8.50 13.97 -1.43
N GLN A 88 -7.41 13.35 -0.96
CA GLN A 88 -6.91 13.44 0.41
C GLN A 88 -7.99 13.15 1.48
N ASP A 89 -8.91 12.23 1.16
CA ASP A 89 -10.03 11.87 2.02
C ASP A 89 -9.59 10.83 3.06
N SER A 90 -8.92 11.31 4.10
CA SER A 90 -8.35 10.47 5.15
C SER A 90 -9.40 9.72 5.94
N GLU A 91 -10.58 10.33 6.17
CA GLU A 91 -11.63 9.70 6.97
C GLU A 91 -12.18 8.44 6.30
N GLN A 92 -12.50 8.52 5.01
CA GLN A 92 -12.95 7.35 4.27
C GLN A 92 -11.83 6.32 4.12
N LEU A 93 -10.61 6.77 3.84
CA LEU A 93 -9.48 5.87 3.65
C LEU A 93 -9.17 5.08 4.93
N PHE A 94 -9.20 5.73 6.12
CA PHE A 94 -8.99 5.02 7.38
C PHE A 94 -10.10 4.03 7.74
N ASP A 95 -11.34 4.29 7.28
CA ASP A 95 -12.49 3.38 7.45
C ASP A 95 -12.71 2.49 6.21
N TYR A 96 -11.65 2.20 5.43
CA TYR A 96 -11.71 1.50 4.14
C TYR A 96 -12.49 0.18 4.18
N ARG A 97 -12.39 -0.56 5.29
CA ARG A 97 -13.08 -1.85 5.42
C ARG A 97 -14.60 -1.75 5.33
N ARG A 98 -15.16 -0.58 5.66
CA ARG A 98 -16.60 -0.30 5.59
C ARG A 98 -16.97 0.53 4.37
N GLN A 99 -16.07 1.40 3.92
CA GLN A 99 -16.33 2.39 2.87
C GLN A 99 -15.95 1.90 1.48
N ALA A 100 -14.86 1.13 1.37
CA ALA A 100 -14.38 0.69 0.07
C ALA A 100 -15.21 -0.47 -0.48
N PRO A 101 -15.51 -0.47 -1.79
CA PRO A 101 -16.13 -1.61 -2.42
C PRO A 101 -15.23 -2.83 -2.26
N HIS A 102 -15.82 -3.97 -1.93
CA HIS A 102 -15.12 -5.26 -1.86
C HIS A 102 -13.94 -5.35 -0.88
N ALA A 103 -13.81 -4.43 0.08
CA ALA A 103 -12.65 -4.36 0.97
C ALA A 103 -12.30 -5.71 1.64
N VAL A 104 -13.30 -6.40 2.20
CA VAL A 104 -13.11 -7.71 2.86
C VAL A 104 -12.75 -8.81 1.86
N ARG A 105 -13.20 -8.71 0.60
CA ARG A 105 -12.83 -9.64 -0.46
C ARG A 105 -11.43 -9.36 -0.98
N ALA A 106 -11.07 -8.09 -1.17
CA ALA A 106 -9.74 -7.67 -1.58
C ALA A 106 -8.68 -8.04 -0.54
N HIS A 107 -9.04 -7.89 0.74
CA HIS A 107 -8.21 -8.22 1.90
C HIS A 107 -9.00 -9.03 2.92
N PRO A 108 -9.05 -10.36 2.82
CA PRO A 108 -9.63 -11.22 3.87
C PRO A 108 -8.96 -10.97 5.22
N THR A 109 -7.65 -10.77 5.21
CA THR A 109 -6.81 -10.23 6.29
C THR A 109 -6.04 -9.03 5.77
N ASP A 110 -5.78 -8.03 6.58
CA ASP A 110 -5.38 -6.69 6.09
C ASP A 110 -3.88 -6.36 6.23
N GLU A 111 -3.09 -7.28 6.73
CA GLU A 111 -1.64 -7.08 6.98
C GLU A 111 -0.84 -6.67 5.74
N HIS A 112 -1.29 -7.06 4.54
CA HIS A 112 -0.65 -6.67 3.28
C HIS A 112 -1.11 -5.31 2.73
N TYR A 113 -2.20 -4.77 3.25
CA TYR A 113 -2.69 -3.44 2.87
C TYR A 113 -2.28 -2.34 3.87
N LEU A 114 -2.19 -2.69 5.13
CA LEU A 114 -1.86 -1.77 6.21
C LEU A 114 -0.52 -1.00 6.05
N PRO A 115 0.55 -1.55 5.41
CA PRO A 115 1.79 -0.79 5.16
C PRO A 115 1.58 0.53 4.42
N LEU A 116 0.54 0.65 3.58
CA LEU A 116 0.18 1.90 2.90
C LEU A 116 -0.01 3.04 3.89
N TYR A 117 -0.72 2.82 4.98
CA TYR A 117 -1.00 3.87 5.97
C TYR A 117 0.25 4.39 6.67
N PHE A 118 1.19 3.51 6.92
CA PHE A 118 2.50 3.92 7.44
C PHE A 118 3.23 4.83 6.43
N ALA A 119 3.26 4.46 5.16
CA ALA A 119 3.86 5.27 4.10
C ALA A 119 3.18 6.64 3.98
N LEU A 120 1.85 6.68 4.00
CA LEU A 120 1.07 7.92 3.96
C LEU A 120 1.43 8.86 5.11
N GLY A 121 1.54 8.32 6.33
CA GLY A 121 1.95 9.09 7.49
C GLY A 121 3.36 9.64 7.37
N ALA A 122 4.31 8.80 6.95
CA ALA A 122 5.70 9.18 6.76
C ALA A 122 5.89 10.24 5.65
N ALA A 123 5.02 10.23 4.65
CA ALA A 123 4.99 11.21 3.58
C ALA A 123 4.30 12.54 3.95
N GLY A 124 3.61 12.59 5.08
CA GLY A 124 2.79 13.76 5.44
C GLY A 124 1.53 13.90 4.57
N TRP A 125 1.09 12.81 3.92
CA TRP A 125 -0.11 12.83 3.08
C TRP A 125 -1.33 13.33 3.87
N GLY A 126 -2.16 14.16 3.23
CA GLY A 126 -3.32 14.78 3.88
C GLY A 126 -2.97 16.03 4.72
N GLN A 127 -1.69 16.43 4.79
CA GLN A 127 -1.28 17.68 5.41
C GLN A 127 -1.18 18.80 4.36
N PRO A 128 -1.33 20.07 4.74
CA PRO A 128 -1.17 21.19 3.82
C PRO A 128 0.20 21.14 3.12
N GLY A 129 0.18 21.19 1.78
CA GLY A 129 1.41 21.14 0.97
C GLY A 129 1.92 19.73 0.67
N ALA A 130 1.24 18.68 1.10
CA ALA A 130 1.60 17.32 0.71
C ALA A 130 1.52 17.14 -0.81
N ALA A 131 2.52 16.47 -1.37
CA ALA A 131 2.53 16.12 -2.79
C ALA A 131 1.44 15.09 -3.14
N GLU A 132 0.98 15.16 -4.38
CA GLU A 132 0.09 14.12 -4.91
C GLU A 132 0.83 12.78 -5.03
N PRO A 133 0.12 11.65 -4.82
CA PRO A 133 0.71 10.33 -5.02
C PRO A 133 1.05 10.10 -6.49
N GLU A 134 2.27 9.67 -6.77
CA GLU A 134 2.74 9.30 -8.09
C GLU A 134 2.68 7.78 -8.27
N TYR A 135 1.81 7.32 -9.19
CA TYR A 135 1.71 5.90 -9.53
C TYR A 135 2.65 5.54 -10.67
N PHE A 136 3.62 4.68 -10.43
CA PHE A 136 4.56 4.20 -11.45
C PHE A 136 4.37 2.72 -11.82
N ASN A 137 3.48 2.01 -11.13
CA ASN A 137 2.97 0.71 -11.55
C ASN A 137 1.51 0.54 -11.14
N ARG A 138 0.71 -0.15 -11.99
CA ARG A 138 -0.71 -0.46 -11.77
C ARG A 138 -1.04 -1.85 -12.32
N GLU A 139 -0.06 -2.73 -12.38
CA GLU A 139 -0.24 -4.06 -12.92
C GLU A 139 -1.08 -4.93 -11.98
N VAL A 140 -1.97 -5.73 -12.56
CA VAL A 140 -2.69 -6.77 -11.83
C VAL A 140 -2.20 -8.12 -12.33
N MET A 141 -1.64 -8.90 -11.44
CA MET A 141 -1.14 -10.23 -11.74
C MET A 141 -2.14 -11.29 -11.25
N TYR A 142 -2.21 -12.39 -12.01
CA TYR A 142 -3.04 -13.54 -11.62
C TYR A 142 -4.50 -13.16 -11.32
N SER A 143 -5.08 -12.24 -12.06
CA SER A 143 -6.43 -11.69 -11.88
C SER A 143 -6.71 -11.01 -10.53
N TYR A 144 -5.98 -11.33 -9.47
CA TYR A 144 -6.36 -11.01 -8.09
C TYR A 144 -5.35 -10.17 -7.31
N LEU A 145 -4.13 -10.01 -7.81
CA LEU A 145 -3.06 -9.33 -7.10
C LEU A 145 -2.74 -8.00 -7.80
N ALA A 146 -3.28 -6.90 -7.30
CA ALA A 146 -2.93 -5.57 -7.77
C ALA A 146 -1.60 -5.13 -7.13
N MET A 147 -0.61 -4.92 -7.99
CA MET A 147 0.78 -4.66 -7.65
C MET A 147 1.12 -3.18 -7.79
N ASP A 148 0.22 -2.32 -7.32
CA ASP A 148 0.42 -0.87 -7.39
C ASP A 148 1.71 -0.47 -6.69
N ALA A 149 2.47 0.41 -7.35
CA ALA A 149 3.63 1.03 -6.78
C ALA A 149 3.45 2.54 -6.80
N ILE A 150 3.57 3.18 -5.63
CA ILE A 150 3.22 4.57 -5.41
C ILE A 150 4.37 5.27 -4.71
N ALA A 151 4.80 6.42 -5.24
CA ALA A 151 5.74 7.30 -4.57
C ALA A 151 5.02 8.50 -3.95
N PHE A 152 5.53 8.93 -2.81
CA PHE A 152 5.14 10.14 -2.09
C PHE A 152 6.39 10.99 -1.87
N HIS A 153 6.45 12.15 -2.51
CA HIS A 153 7.59 13.06 -2.50
C HIS A 153 7.56 14.08 -1.37
#